data_d9bcb496f7b6c736ff377c40dc7c9d11
#
_entry.id   d9bcb496f7b6c736ff377c40dc7c9d11
#
_cell.length_a   1.000
_cell.length_b   1.000
_cell.length_c   1.000
_cell.angle_alpha   90.00
_cell.angle_beta   90.00
_cell.angle_gamma   90.00
#
_symmetry.space_group_name_H-M   'P 1'
#
loop_
_entity.id
_entity.type
_entity.pdbx_description
1 polymer ?
#
loop_
_entity_poly.entity_id
_entity_poly.type
_entity_poly.pdbx_seq_one_letter_code
_entity_poly.pdbx_strand_id
1 'polypeptide(L)'
;PDPFTEGNLRQVKTFVITDEFNFSSGIHNFMGGIQFESNKAVNGFMQAGSGYYVYSSWDDFVNNRAPAAFGVTYSNTGDGSQFLANMKYQQLSFYLQDQMNITDNFRLTAGVRFELPIYPELKNNYNKNFAQIDFDGYHYATDQLPSSYQLTASPRIGFNWDLTGERKYVLRGGSGYFIGRLPFVWLVSAVGNANCGQSTYYYNEQKDAKYGQPGFHTSVADMLKDPNLNLPAATDPAAPSGATIIDRDLKMNATWKSSLALDAKLPGDIDFTLEGIFSKEFNPATVTNLGRKFKGEQEIAPGDVRRMFEYSNANKTDAYYITNAGNSAYYYSLAASLAKTFDFGLHLSASYTRSYAKSYGDGIGDQVNSAYYNNRYSVNGNNDTETGYGTYVSPNRVLASAAYRIKYAKNFASSLSLIYEGMNMGYAGGYSAARYSYTFTGNIVGDYGSNNLLYIP
;
A
#
# COMPACT_ATOMS: atom_id res chain seq x y z
N PRO A 1 -8.21 -19.15 19.01
CA PRO A 1 -7.24 -18.12 18.58
C PRO A 1 -7.18 -18.06 17.07
N ASP A 2 -6.99 -16.87 16.53
CA ASP A 2 -6.83 -16.64 15.10
C ASP A 2 -5.47 -17.20 14.64
N PRO A 3 -5.41 -18.11 13.64
CA PRO A 3 -4.16 -18.70 13.18
C PRO A 3 -3.21 -17.71 12.49
N PHE A 4 -3.65 -16.48 12.20
CA PHE A 4 -2.86 -15.46 11.51
C PHE A 4 -2.20 -14.44 12.45
N THR A 5 -2.57 -14.39 13.73
CA THR A 5 -2.11 -13.32 14.64
C THR A 5 -0.87 -13.72 15.41
N GLU A 6 -0.68 -15.01 15.67
CA GLU A 6 0.42 -15.51 16.47
C GLU A 6 1.77 -15.34 15.76
N GLY A 7 2.78 -14.95 16.53
CA GLY A 7 4.13 -14.72 16.00
C GLY A 7 4.29 -13.44 15.18
N ASN A 8 3.26 -12.60 15.07
CA ASN A 8 3.37 -11.32 14.40
C ASN A 8 4.34 -10.39 15.14
N LEU A 9 5.45 -10.07 14.48
CA LEU A 9 6.43 -9.10 14.94
C LEU A 9 6.77 -8.14 13.81
N ARG A 10 6.76 -6.84 14.09
CA ARG A 10 7.23 -5.81 13.17
C ARG A 10 8.10 -4.82 13.91
N GLN A 11 9.37 -4.76 13.55
CA GLN A 11 10.33 -3.80 14.08
C GLN A 11 11.01 -3.07 12.92
N VAL A 12 11.11 -1.76 13.02
CA VAL A 12 11.88 -0.94 12.09
C VAL A 12 12.84 -0.08 12.90
N LYS A 13 14.13 -0.16 12.58
CA LYS A 13 15.17 0.72 13.13
C LYS A 13 15.67 1.61 12.00
N THR A 14 15.56 2.92 12.19
CA THR A 14 15.98 3.92 11.23
C THR A 14 17.13 4.72 11.81
N PHE A 15 18.20 4.86 11.05
CA PHE A 15 19.31 5.74 11.32
C PHE A 15 19.40 6.77 10.18
N VAL A 16 19.44 8.06 10.52
CA VAL A 16 19.48 9.16 9.55
C VAL A 16 20.61 10.12 9.95
N ILE A 17 21.43 10.47 8.98
CA ILE A 17 22.35 11.61 9.06
C ILE A 17 21.96 12.59 7.98
N THR A 18 21.83 13.86 8.34
CA THR A 18 21.56 14.96 7.42
C THR A 18 22.54 16.07 7.70
N ASP A 19 23.18 16.58 6.64
CA ASP A 19 23.93 17.83 6.66
C ASP A 19 23.22 18.80 5.72
N GLU A 20 22.99 20.03 6.23
CA GLU A 20 22.25 21.07 5.52
C GLU A 20 22.96 22.40 5.63
N PHE A 21 23.08 23.09 4.53
CA PHE A 21 23.56 24.45 4.48
C PHE A 21 22.50 25.41 3.98
N ASN A 22 22.48 26.60 4.54
CA ASN A 22 21.61 27.70 4.14
C ASN A 22 22.50 28.93 3.81
N PHE A 23 22.21 29.60 2.68
CA PHE A 23 22.94 30.76 2.23
C PHE A 23 21.99 31.76 1.58
N SER A 24 22.06 33.02 2.02
CA SER A 24 21.23 34.11 1.48
C SER A 24 22.09 35.15 0.79
N SER A 25 21.68 35.57 -0.39
CA SER A 25 22.36 36.65 -1.16
C SER A 25 21.34 37.38 -2.08
N GLY A 26 21.20 38.67 -1.87
CA GLY A 26 20.22 39.47 -2.63
C GLY A 26 18.80 38.93 -2.46
N ILE A 27 18.14 38.61 -3.57
CA ILE A 27 16.79 38.06 -3.58
C ILE A 27 16.75 36.56 -3.28
N HIS A 28 17.90 35.86 -3.27
CA HIS A 28 18.01 34.42 -3.19
C HIS A 28 18.21 33.91 -1.76
N ASN A 29 17.55 32.83 -1.42
CA ASN A 29 17.74 32.07 -0.19
C ASN A 29 17.93 30.60 -0.56
N PHE A 30 19.20 30.20 -0.72
CA PHE A 30 19.56 28.82 -1.05
C PHE A 30 19.52 27.92 0.17
N MET A 31 18.98 26.73 0.01
CA MET A 31 19.07 25.64 0.94
C MET A 31 19.52 24.39 0.18
N GLY A 32 20.54 23.73 0.66
CA GLY A 32 21.03 22.50 0.06
C GLY A 32 21.51 21.53 1.10
N GLY A 33 21.50 20.25 0.78
CA GLY A 33 21.96 19.25 1.73
C GLY A 33 22.13 17.86 1.15
N ILE A 34 22.74 17.03 1.99
CA ILE A 34 22.94 15.60 1.78
C ILE A 34 22.32 14.83 2.93
N GLN A 35 21.66 13.72 2.62
CA GLN A 35 21.05 12.85 3.63
C GLN A 35 21.39 11.39 3.33
N PHE A 36 21.88 10.70 4.33
CA PHE A 36 22.00 9.24 4.33
C PHE A 36 21.00 8.65 5.31
N GLU A 37 20.26 7.66 4.85
CA GLU A 37 19.29 6.92 5.65
C GLU A 37 19.57 5.42 5.57
N SER A 38 19.52 4.74 6.70
CA SER A 38 19.64 3.28 6.80
C SER A 38 18.52 2.73 7.64
N ASN A 39 17.70 1.86 7.04
CA ASN A 39 16.57 1.20 7.66
C ASN A 39 16.86 -0.28 7.80
N LYS A 40 16.58 -0.85 8.97
CA LYS A 40 16.54 -2.28 9.21
C LYS A 40 15.11 -2.67 9.59
N ALA A 41 14.44 -3.41 8.74
CA ALA A 41 13.12 -3.98 9.00
C ALA A 41 13.26 -5.44 9.42
N VAL A 42 12.59 -5.83 10.51
CA VAL A 42 12.48 -7.21 10.98
C VAL A 42 11.00 -7.54 11.02
N ASN A 43 10.62 -8.64 10.42
CA ASN A 43 9.24 -9.12 10.40
C ASN A 43 9.19 -10.60 10.78
N GLY A 44 8.35 -10.90 11.75
CA GLY A 44 7.93 -12.25 12.09
C GLY A 44 6.48 -12.43 11.66
N PHE A 45 6.20 -13.42 10.85
CA PHE A 45 4.85 -13.83 10.49
C PHE A 45 4.86 -15.34 10.22
N MET A 46 4.18 -16.08 11.07
CA MET A 46 4.08 -17.53 10.95
C MET A 46 2.59 -17.93 11.03
N GLN A 47 1.93 -18.01 9.89
CA GLN A 47 0.56 -18.50 9.83
C GLN A 47 0.45 -19.88 10.46
N ALA A 48 -0.44 -20.03 11.43
CA ALA A 48 -0.56 -21.27 12.21
C ALA A 48 0.78 -21.71 12.86
N GLY A 49 1.57 -20.73 13.37
CA GLY A 49 2.90 -20.98 13.95
C GLY A 49 2.93 -21.85 15.20
N SER A 50 1.78 -22.06 15.87
CA SER A 50 1.60 -23.00 17.00
C SER A 50 1.01 -24.34 16.59
N GLY A 51 0.74 -24.55 15.31
CA GLY A 51 -0.07 -25.64 14.80
C GLY A 51 -1.58 -25.34 14.85
N TYR A 52 -2.24 -25.56 13.74
CA TYR A 52 -3.68 -25.40 13.56
C TYR A 52 -4.29 -26.77 13.25
N TYR A 53 -5.26 -27.21 14.06
CA TYR A 53 -5.89 -28.50 13.93
C TYR A 53 -7.41 -28.34 13.90
N VAL A 54 -8.06 -29.00 12.96
CA VAL A 54 -9.52 -29.13 12.90
C VAL A 54 -9.86 -30.61 12.92
N TYR A 55 -10.72 -31.01 13.83
CA TYR A 55 -11.23 -32.36 13.94
C TYR A 55 -12.69 -32.40 13.53
N SER A 56 -13.13 -33.49 12.88
CA SER A 56 -14.50 -33.66 12.46
C SER A 56 -15.44 -33.94 13.65
N SER A 57 -14.89 -34.49 14.76
CA SER A 57 -15.65 -34.77 15.98
C SER A 57 -14.76 -34.66 17.23
N TRP A 58 -15.39 -34.52 18.39
CA TRP A 58 -14.72 -34.59 19.69
C TRP A 58 -14.08 -35.98 19.91
N ASP A 59 -14.74 -37.03 19.42
CA ASP A 59 -14.22 -38.40 19.53
C ASP A 59 -12.90 -38.62 18.75
N ASP A 60 -12.78 -37.96 17.59
CA ASP A 60 -11.55 -37.97 16.81
C ASP A 60 -10.41 -37.27 17.56
N PHE A 61 -10.69 -36.14 18.21
CA PHE A 61 -9.68 -35.44 19.02
C PHE A 61 -9.23 -36.27 20.23
N VAL A 62 -10.19 -36.82 21.02
CA VAL A 62 -9.90 -37.56 22.24
C VAL A 62 -9.13 -38.87 21.93
N ASN A 63 -9.42 -39.51 20.81
CA ASN A 63 -8.73 -40.72 20.37
C ASN A 63 -7.48 -40.46 19.53
N ASN A 64 -7.03 -39.19 19.49
CA ASN A 64 -5.85 -38.75 18.74
C ASN A 64 -5.82 -39.25 17.28
N ARG A 65 -6.97 -39.20 16.60
CA ARG A 65 -7.07 -39.52 15.19
C ARG A 65 -6.49 -38.37 14.34
N ALA A 66 -6.22 -38.61 13.07
CA ALA A 66 -5.75 -37.60 12.15
C ALA A 66 -6.76 -36.45 12.02
N PRO A 67 -6.35 -35.17 12.08
CA PRO A 67 -7.24 -34.04 11.91
C PRO A 67 -7.76 -33.94 10.47
N ALA A 68 -9.00 -33.48 10.30
CA ALA A 68 -9.61 -33.21 9.01
C ALA A 68 -8.94 -32.03 8.28
N ALA A 69 -8.37 -31.07 9.03
CA ALA A 69 -7.52 -30.03 8.50
C ALA A 69 -6.36 -29.76 9.46
N PHE A 70 -5.21 -29.45 8.90
CA PHE A 70 -3.99 -29.13 9.64
C PHE A 70 -3.21 -28.03 8.93
N GLY A 71 -2.60 -27.17 9.71
CA GLY A 71 -1.70 -26.14 9.21
C GLY A 71 -0.60 -25.82 10.19
N VAL A 72 0.59 -25.61 9.69
CA VAL A 72 1.75 -25.13 10.45
C VAL A 72 2.71 -24.37 9.57
N THR A 73 3.25 -23.26 10.10
CA THR A 73 4.47 -22.65 9.59
C THR A 73 5.59 -22.90 10.61
N TYR A 74 6.70 -23.38 10.16
CA TYR A 74 7.84 -23.73 10.99
C TYR A 74 9.13 -23.16 10.42
N SER A 75 10.05 -22.79 11.31
CA SER A 75 11.41 -22.42 10.94
C SER A 75 12.18 -23.61 10.40
N ASN A 76 12.99 -23.40 9.38
CA ASN A 76 13.86 -24.43 8.81
C ASN A 76 15.02 -24.83 9.75
N THR A 77 15.15 -24.22 10.96
CA THR A 77 16.03 -24.69 12.02
C THR A 77 15.59 -26.04 12.60
N GLY A 78 14.29 -26.38 12.50
CA GLY A 78 13.73 -27.63 13.00
C GLY A 78 13.56 -27.70 14.52
N ASP A 79 13.81 -26.61 15.25
CA ASP A 79 13.71 -26.52 16.72
C ASP A 79 12.41 -25.90 17.22
N GLY A 80 11.49 -25.55 16.31
CA GLY A 80 10.23 -24.88 16.63
C GLY A 80 10.37 -23.39 16.92
N SER A 81 11.56 -22.80 16.75
CA SER A 81 11.77 -21.36 16.91
C SER A 81 11.08 -20.55 15.81
N GLN A 82 10.79 -19.29 16.09
CA GLN A 82 10.23 -18.38 15.11
C GLN A 82 11.29 -17.86 14.14
N PHE A 83 11.02 -17.96 12.84
CA PHE A 83 11.81 -17.27 11.83
C PHE A 83 11.50 -15.77 11.80
N LEU A 84 12.54 -14.95 11.72
CA LEU A 84 12.43 -13.51 11.58
C LEU A 84 13.08 -13.05 10.28
N ALA A 85 12.25 -12.65 9.31
CA ALA A 85 12.73 -12.07 8.06
C ALA A 85 13.40 -10.72 8.33
N ASN A 86 14.61 -10.53 7.86
CA ASN A 86 15.39 -9.32 8.02
C ASN A 86 15.66 -8.68 6.67
N MET A 87 15.43 -7.37 6.57
CA MET A 87 15.70 -6.58 5.38
C MET A 87 16.42 -5.28 5.78
N LYS A 88 17.50 -4.96 5.07
CA LYS A 88 18.21 -3.68 5.22
C LYS A 88 18.03 -2.88 3.92
N TYR A 89 17.51 -1.66 4.04
CA TYR A 89 17.36 -0.71 2.94
C TYR A 89 18.13 0.56 3.28
N GLN A 90 18.86 1.09 2.32
CA GLN A 90 19.60 2.35 2.50
C GLN A 90 19.24 3.31 1.36
N GLN A 91 19.40 4.60 1.64
CA GLN A 91 19.14 5.64 0.66
C GLN A 91 20.10 6.80 0.87
N LEU A 92 20.71 7.23 -0.22
CA LEU A 92 21.47 8.47 -0.28
C LEU A 92 20.65 9.51 -1.04
N SER A 93 20.61 10.75 -0.53
CA SER A 93 19.83 11.83 -1.12
C SER A 93 20.62 13.11 -1.15
N PHE A 94 20.42 13.90 -2.21
CA PHE A 94 20.98 15.26 -2.38
C PHE A 94 19.84 16.19 -2.76
N TYR A 95 19.83 17.40 -2.23
CA TYR A 95 18.82 18.39 -2.60
C TYR A 95 19.40 19.80 -2.64
N LEU A 96 18.78 20.59 -3.52
CA LEU A 96 19.05 22.02 -3.64
C LEU A 96 17.73 22.74 -3.90
N GLN A 97 17.51 23.83 -3.18
CA GLN A 97 16.35 24.69 -3.33
C GLN A 97 16.80 26.16 -3.29
N ASP A 98 16.17 26.98 -4.09
CA ASP A 98 16.26 28.43 -4.03
C ASP A 98 14.88 29.03 -3.79
N GLN A 99 14.75 29.84 -2.75
CA GLN A 99 13.58 30.68 -2.53
C GLN A 99 13.96 32.11 -2.88
N MET A 100 13.35 32.63 -3.93
CA MET A 100 13.59 33.94 -4.49
C MET A 100 12.48 34.92 -4.10
N ASN A 101 12.83 36.02 -3.44
CA ASN A 101 11.93 37.15 -3.22
C ASN A 101 12.08 38.09 -4.42
N ILE A 102 11.36 37.78 -5.53
CA ILE A 102 11.48 38.50 -6.81
C ILE A 102 11.04 39.97 -6.65
N THR A 103 9.96 40.19 -5.88
CA THR A 103 9.51 41.51 -5.42
C THR A 103 9.03 41.36 -3.97
N ASP A 104 8.67 42.45 -3.31
CA ASP A 104 8.10 42.46 -1.95
C ASP A 104 6.82 41.61 -1.82
N ASN A 105 6.08 41.50 -2.92
CA ASN A 105 4.79 40.82 -2.99
C ASN A 105 4.81 39.52 -3.83
N PHE A 106 5.95 39.14 -4.43
CA PHE A 106 6.07 37.90 -5.23
C PHE A 106 7.28 37.08 -4.82
N ARG A 107 6.99 35.86 -4.33
CA ARG A 107 7.96 34.85 -3.97
C ARG A 107 7.87 33.64 -4.88
N LEU A 108 9.01 33.19 -5.38
CA LEU A 108 9.17 31.98 -6.17
C LEU A 108 10.09 31.02 -5.43
N THR A 109 9.76 29.77 -5.38
CA THR A 109 10.63 28.69 -4.83
C THR A 109 10.81 27.64 -5.91
N ALA A 110 12.06 27.27 -6.19
CA ALA A 110 12.39 26.16 -7.10
C ALA A 110 13.44 25.26 -6.46
N GLY A 111 13.34 23.96 -6.67
CA GLY A 111 14.29 23.01 -6.11
C GLY A 111 14.22 21.65 -6.78
N VAL A 112 15.25 20.84 -6.49
CA VAL A 112 15.30 19.44 -6.93
C VAL A 112 15.91 18.58 -5.83
N ARG A 113 15.37 17.37 -5.69
CA ARG A 113 15.94 16.33 -4.83
C ARG A 113 16.28 15.12 -5.69
N PHE A 114 17.48 14.60 -5.50
CA PHE A 114 17.94 13.34 -6.09
C PHE A 114 18.02 12.28 -5.01
N GLU A 115 17.64 11.06 -5.36
CA GLU A 115 17.64 9.92 -4.44
C GLU A 115 18.21 8.69 -5.11
N LEU A 116 19.04 7.95 -4.35
CA LEU A 116 19.69 6.71 -4.75
C LEU A 116 19.31 5.62 -3.75
N PRO A 117 18.35 4.76 -4.07
CA PRO A 117 18.02 3.60 -3.26
C PRO A 117 19.13 2.53 -3.36
N ILE A 118 19.40 1.86 -2.25
CA ILE A 118 20.38 0.79 -2.14
C ILE A 118 19.70 -0.40 -1.46
N TYR A 119 19.55 -1.49 -2.21
CA TYR A 119 18.99 -2.74 -1.74
C TYR A 119 20.11 -3.73 -1.39
N PRO A 120 19.91 -4.60 -0.38
CA PRO A 120 20.86 -5.64 -0.05
C PRO A 120 20.80 -6.79 -1.07
N GLU A 121 21.83 -7.64 -1.04
CA GLU A 121 21.75 -8.97 -1.65
C GLU A 121 21.03 -9.94 -0.71
N LEU A 122 20.13 -10.76 -1.23
CA LEU A 122 19.41 -11.79 -0.47
C LEU A 122 20.12 -13.15 -0.58
N LYS A 123 21.38 -13.23 -0.08
CA LYS A 123 22.31 -14.36 -0.30
C LYS A 123 21.76 -15.76 0.02
N ASN A 124 20.84 -15.87 0.98
CA ASN A 124 20.31 -17.15 1.45
C ASN A 124 18.82 -17.34 1.13
N ASN A 125 18.33 -16.61 0.14
CA ASN A 125 16.91 -16.59 -0.17
C ASN A 125 16.58 -17.26 -1.52
N TYR A 126 17.55 -17.89 -2.16
CA TYR A 126 17.34 -18.59 -3.42
C TYR A 126 16.77 -19.99 -3.19
N ASN A 127 15.51 -20.19 -3.59
CA ASN A 127 14.86 -21.51 -3.56
C ASN A 127 15.00 -22.17 -4.93
N LYS A 128 15.86 -23.19 -5.03
CA LYS A 128 16.14 -23.88 -6.31
C LYS A 128 14.94 -24.62 -6.88
N ASN A 129 14.05 -25.13 -6.02
CA ASN A 129 12.87 -25.88 -6.44
C ASN A 129 11.80 -24.94 -7.02
N PHE A 130 11.72 -23.70 -6.51
CA PHE A 130 10.88 -22.66 -7.10
C PHE A 130 11.46 -22.17 -8.44
N ALA A 131 12.77 -21.93 -8.51
CA ALA A 131 13.43 -21.44 -9.71
C ALA A 131 13.35 -22.38 -10.92
N GLN A 132 13.03 -23.66 -10.69
CA GLN A 132 12.80 -24.66 -11.75
C GLN A 132 11.37 -24.65 -12.30
N ILE A 133 10.43 -23.96 -11.65
CA ILE A 133 9.05 -23.90 -12.12
C ILE A 133 8.99 -23.04 -13.37
N ASP A 134 8.38 -23.58 -14.41
CA ASP A 134 8.10 -22.86 -15.64
C ASP A 134 6.74 -22.15 -15.51
N PHE A 135 6.77 -20.81 -15.48
CA PHE A 135 5.61 -19.95 -15.50
C PHE A 135 5.36 -19.44 -16.92
N ASP A 136 4.77 -20.27 -17.76
CA ASP A 136 4.44 -19.96 -19.17
C ASP A 136 5.68 -19.53 -19.99
N GLY A 137 6.77 -20.29 -19.87
CA GLY A 137 8.06 -20.05 -20.56
C GLY A 137 9.05 -19.17 -19.80
N TYR A 138 8.71 -18.75 -18.57
CA TYR A 138 9.57 -17.90 -17.73
C TYR A 138 9.93 -18.58 -16.41
N HIS A 139 11.14 -18.29 -15.93
CA HIS A 139 11.64 -18.73 -14.62
C HIS A 139 11.97 -17.53 -13.75
N TYR A 140 11.65 -17.62 -12.46
CA TYR A 140 11.84 -16.54 -11.51
C TYR A 140 12.64 -17.02 -10.30
N ALA A 141 13.36 -16.10 -9.66
CA ALA A 141 14.16 -16.37 -8.48
C ALA A 141 13.60 -15.67 -7.25
N THR A 142 13.64 -16.35 -6.10
CA THR A 142 13.10 -15.83 -4.83
C THR A 142 14.04 -14.85 -4.11
N ASP A 143 15.28 -14.70 -4.57
CA ASP A 143 16.30 -13.80 -4.04
C ASP A 143 16.39 -12.46 -4.80
N GLN A 144 15.37 -12.16 -5.62
CA GLN A 144 15.35 -10.99 -6.48
C GLN A 144 14.80 -9.75 -5.76
N LEU A 145 15.51 -8.64 -5.87
CA LEU A 145 15.10 -7.30 -5.42
C LEU A 145 15.25 -6.29 -6.57
N PRO A 146 14.65 -5.10 -6.45
CA PRO A 146 14.88 -4.04 -7.43
C PRO A 146 16.36 -3.68 -7.54
N SER A 147 16.78 -3.25 -8.71
CA SER A 147 18.16 -2.81 -8.95
C SER A 147 18.51 -1.62 -8.06
N SER A 148 19.66 -1.68 -7.38
CA SER A 148 20.19 -0.57 -6.58
C SER A 148 20.70 0.57 -7.46
N TYR A 149 20.87 1.75 -6.86
CA TYR A 149 21.46 2.95 -7.48
C TYR A 149 20.71 3.50 -8.69
N GLN A 150 19.41 3.23 -8.79
CA GLN A 150 18.54 3.89 -9.78
C GLN A 150 18.32 5.34 -9.34
N LEU A 151 19.08 6.26 -9.94
CA LEU A 151 18.96 7.68 -9.64
C LEU A 151 17.57 8.19 -10.00
N THR A 152 16.92 8.81 -9.03
CA THR A 152 15.63 9.46 -9.20
C THR A 152 15.75 10.96 -8.96
N ALA A 153 14.94 11.77 -9.64
CA ALA A 153 14.92 13.22 -9.51
C ALA A 153 13.49 13.73 -9.23
N SER A 154 13.38 14.57 -8.22
CA SER A 154 12.12 15.17 -7.74
C SER A 154 12.17 16.70 -7.85
N PRO A 155 11.98 17.30 -9.05
CA PRO A 155 11.88 18.74 -9.23
C PRO A 155 10.59 19.29 -8.63
N ARG A 156 10.68 20.52 -8.10
CA ARG A 156 9.57 21.25 -7.47
C ARG A 156 9.65 22.72 -7.78
N ILE A 157 8.50 23.33 -8.00
CA ILE A 157 8.35 24.78 -8.14
C ILE A 157 7.11 25.22 -7.37
N GLY A 158 7.18 26.37 -6.73
CA GLY A 158 6.05 26.97 -6.03
C GLY A 158 6.15 28.49 -6.03
N PHE A 159 5.00 29.14 -5.94
CA PHE A 159 4.96 30.59 -5.86
C PHE A 159 3.87 31.05 -4.90
N ASN A 160 4.08 32.28 -4.41
CA ASN A 160 3.10 33.03 -3.65
C ASN A 160 3.14 34.48 -4.13
N TRP A 161 2.02 34.98 -4.59
CA TRP A 161 1.90 36.30 -5.16
C TRP A 161 0.74 37.10 -4.55
N ASP A 162 1.07 38.10 -3.76
CA ASP A 162 0.09 39.10 -3.31
C ASP A 162 -0.16 40.09 -4.43
N LEU A 163 -1.29 39.94 -5.13
CA LEU A 163 -1.63 40.75 -6.32
C LEU A 163 -1.82 42.23 -6.01
N THR A 164 -2.14 42.57 -4.79
CA THR A 164 -2.46 43.91 -4.35
C THR A 164 -1.39 44.57 -3.49
N GLY A 165 -0.47 43.78 -2.92
CA GLY A 165 0.49 44.24 -1.91
C GLY A 165 -0.11 44.41 -0.51
N GLU A 166 -1.41 44.23 -0.36
CA GLU A 166 -2.19 44.43 0.88
C GLU A 166 -2.80 43.09 1.38
N ARG A 167 -2.42 41.98 0.73
CA ARG A 167 -2.96 40.63 0.97
C ARG A 167 -4.46 40.50 0.76
N LYS A 168 -5.04 41.39 -0.05
CA LYS A 168 -6.46 41.36 -0.41
C LYS A 168 -6.74 40.22 -1.40
N TYR A 169 -5.85 40.02 -2.35
CA TYR A 169 -5.90 38.94 -3.31
C TYR A 169 -4.54 38.29 -3.38
N VAL A 170 -4.45 37.01 -2.96
CA VAL A 170 -3.21 36.22 -2.99
C VAL A 170 -3.40 35.05 -3.91
N LEU A 171 -2.57 34.95 -4.95
CA LEU A 171 -2.49 33.77 -5.82
C LEU A 171 -1.30 32.94 -5.39
N ARG A 172 -1.54 31.67 -5.05
CA ARG A 172 -0.49 30.73 -4.65
C ARG A 172 -0.63 29.42 -5.40
N GLY A 173 0.49 28.79 -5.66
CA GLY A 173 0.48 27.50 -6.35
C GLY A 173 1.82 26.83 -6.35
N GLY A 174 1.81 25.60 -6.81
CA GLY A 174 3.02 24.83 -6.96
C GLY A 174 2.82 23.60 -7.81
N SER A 175 3.93 23.08 -8.30
CA SER A 175 3.98 21.86 -9.08
C SER A 175 5.24 21.11 -8.74
N GLY A 176 5.18 19.76 -8.68
CA GLY A 176 6.35 18.97 -8.37
C GLY A 176 6.16 17.51 -8.71
N TYR A 177 7.29 16.85 -8.87
CA TYR A 177 7.39 15.40 -9.04
C TYR A 177 7.91 14.80 -7.74
N PHE A 178 7.15 13.88 -7.17
CA PHE A 178 7.42 13.30 -5.86
C PHE A 178 7.57 11.80 -6.00
N ILE A 179 8.68 11.27 -5.51
CA ILE A 179 9.00 9.84 -5.58
C ILE A 179 8.76 9.22 -4.22
N GLY A 180 8.02 8.10 -4.22
CA GLY A 180 7.72 7.31 -3.04
C GLY A 180 8.70 6.17 -2.85
N ARG A 181 8.45 5.37 -1.80
CA ARG A 181 9.19 4.14 -1.49
C ARG A 181 8.25 2.95 -1.52
N LEU A 182 8.80 1.77 -1.76
CA LEU A 182 8.08 0.54 -1.51
C LEU A 182 7.84 0.35 -0.01
N PRO A 183 6.67 -0.18 0.39
CA PRO A 183 6.44 -0.61 1.76
C PRO A 183 7.50 -1.65 2.20
N PHE A 184 8.09 -1.47 3.37
CA PHE A 184 9.08 -2.43 3.88
C PHE A 184 8.50 -3.83 4.06
N VAL A 185 7.21 -3.95 4.35
CA VAL A 185 6.52 -5.23 4.46
C VAL A 185 6.55 -6.01 3.15
N TRP A 186 6.51 -5.34 2.00
CA TRP A 186 6.63 -6.01 0.70
C TRP A 186 8.04 -6.54 0.47
N LEU A 187 9.06 -5.79 0.88
CA LEU A 187 10.46 -6.21 0.78
C LEU A 187 10.74 -7.41 1.71
N VAL A 188 10.30 -7.36 2.98
CA VAL A 188 10.50 -8.48 3.91
C VAL A 188 9.67 -9.71 3.54
N SER A 189 8.53 -9.55 2.84
CA SER A 189 7.73 -10.67 2.34
C SER A 189 8.48 -11.50 1.31
N ALA A 190 9.36 -10.88 0.51
CA ALA A 190 10.23 -11.64 -0.40
C ALA A 190 11.14 -12.61 0.36
N VAL A 191 11.60 -12.23 1.57
CA VAL A 191 12.39 -13.10 2.44
C VAL A 191 11.52 -14.15 3.14
N GLY A 192 10.38 -13.71 3.71
CA GLY A 192 9.49 -14.59 4.48
C GLY A 192 8.81 -15.68 3.65
N ASN A 193 8.50 -15.38 2.38
CA ASN A 193 7.70 -16.25 1.51
C ASN A 193 8.55 -17.09 0.53
N ALA A 194 9.85 -17.18 0.72
CA ALA A 194 10.75 -17.95 -0.15
C ALA A 194 10.90 -19.43 0.22
N ASN A 195 10.37 -19.84 1.37
CA ASN A 195 10.62 -21.14 2.00
C ASN A 195 12.10 -21.44 2.31
N CYS A 196 12.95 -20.42 2.32
CA CYS A 196 14.37 -20.60 2.66
C CYS A 196 14.65 -20.50 4.15
N GLY A 197 13.89 -19.72 4.91
CA GLY A 197 14.03 -19.55 6.35
C GLY A 197 12.91 -20.20 7.17
N GLN A 198 11.72 -20.26 6.59
CA GLN A 198 10.53 -20.94 7.13
C GLN A 198 9.76 -21.61 6.03
N SER A 199 9.00 -22.64 6.36
CA SER A 199 8.14 -23.37 5.44
C SER A 199 6.73 -23.51 6.01
N THR A 200 5.72 -23.46 5.13
CA THR A 200 4.32 -23.67 5.53
C THR A 200 3.80 -24.96 4.93
N TYR A 201 3.18 -25.77 5.75
CA TYR A 201 2.42 -26.94 5.35
C TYR A 201 0.97 -26.79 5.78
N TYR A 202 0.05 -27.01 4.86
CA TYR A 202 -1.38 -26.95 5.11
C TYR A 202 -2.13 -27.97 4.26
N TYR A 203 -3.07 -28.70 4.87
CA TYR A 203 -4.06 -29.50 4.17
C TYR A 203 -5.46 -29.33 4.79
N ASN A 204 -6.49 -29.63 4.03
CA ASN A 204 -7.89 -29.71 4.44
C ASN A 204 -8.61 -30.70 3.53
N GLU A 205 -9.91 -30.89 3.72
CA GLU A 205 -10.74 -31.79 2.92
C GLU A 205 -10.63 -31.60 1.39
N GLN A 206 -10.17 -30.42 0.94
CA GLN A 206 -9.98 -30.09 -0.49
C GLN A 206 -8.52 -30.25 -0.96
N LYS A 207 -7.60 -30.50 -0.05
CA LYS A 207 -6.16 -30.62 -0.33
C LYS A 207 -5.61 -31.89 0.29
N ASP A 208 -4.90 -32.67 -0.51
CA ASP A 208 -4.24 -33.87 -0.06
C ASP A 208 -3.20 -33.58 1.02
N ALA A 209 -3.09 -34.50 1.97
CA ALA A 209 -2.08 -34.47 3.04
C ALA A 209 -0.71 -34.92 2.48
N LYS A 210 -0.13 -34.14 1.56
CA LYS A 210 1.09 -34.45 0.80
C LYS A 210 2.27 -34.87 1.67
N TYR A 211 2.41 -34.30 2.86
CA TYR A 211 3.52 -34.56 3.80
C TYR A 211 3.07 -35.32 5.06
N GLY A 212 1.90 -35.96 4.99
CA GLY A 212 1.34 -36.74 6.08
C GLY A 212 0.39 -35.98 6.99
N GLN A 213 -0.08 -36.65 8.01
CA GLN A 213 -1.09 -36.18 8.97
C GLN A 213 -0.59 -36.42 10.40
N PRO A 214 -0.23 -35.38 11.14
CA PRO A 214 0.29 -35.56 12.52
C PRO A 214 -0.85 -35.88 13.50
N GLY A 215 -0.48 -36.52 14.61
CA GLY A 215 -1.30 -36.47 15.81
C GLY A 215 -1.33 -35.05 16.44
N PHE A 216 -2.10 -34.88 17.51
CA PHE A 216 -2.13 -33.65 18.24
C PHE A 216 -0.84 -33.46 19.07
N HIS A 217 -0.21 -32.31 18.92
CA HIS A 217 0.94 -31.88 19.70
C HIS A 217 0.72 -30.52 20.31
N THR A 218 1.18 -30.29 21.53
CA THR A 218 1.10 -29.02 22.25
C THR A 218 2.27 -28.08 21.92
N SER A 219 3.30 -28.58 21.24
CA SER A 219 4.42 -27.77 20.77
C SER A 219 4.78 -28.11 19.32
N VAL A 220 5.23 -27.10 18.56
CA VAL A 220 5.71 -27.28 17.18
C VAL A 220 6.98 -28.13 17.16
N ALA A 221 7.87 -28.02 18.16
CA ALA A 221 9.09 -28.78 18.24
C ALA A 221 8.82 -30.29 18.35
N ASP A 222 7.77 -30.69 19.06
CA ASP A 222 7.36 -32.09 19.16
C ASP A 222 6.59 -32.55 17.92
N MET A 223 5.75 -31.69 17.36
CA MET A 223 5.03 -31.93 16.13
C MET A 223 6.00 -32.19 14.96
N LEU A 224 7.12 -31.45 14.86
CA LEU A 224 8.14 -31.65 13.82
C LEU A 224 8.85 -33.01 13.92
N LYS A 225 8.73 -33.74 15.06
CA LYS A 225 9.25 -35.08 15.28
C LYS A 225 8.22 -36.19 15.07
N ASP A 226 6.97 -35.82 14.72
CA ASP A 226 5.90 -36.79 14.51
C ASP A 226 6.27 -37.76 13.36
N PRO A 227 6.28 -39.06 13.57
CA PRO A 227 6.66 -40.05 12.55
C PRO A 227 5.69 -40.10 11.36
N ASN A 228 4.48 -39.54 11.51
CA ASN A 228 3.50 -39.46 10.44
C ASN A 228 3.69 -38.21 9.55
N LEU A 229 4.64 -37.33 9.88
CA LEU A 229 5.02 -36.19 9.07
C LEU A 229 6.34 -36.43 8.33
N ASN A 230 6.34 -36.22 7.04
CA ASN A 230 7.53 -36.30 6.19
C ASN A 230 7.78 -34.96 5.51
N LEU A 231 8.05 -33.94 6.32
CA LEU A 231 8.27 -32.56 5.83
C LEU A 231 9.59 -32.46 5.04
N PRO A 232 9.67 -31.57 4.04
CA PRO A 232 10.90 -31.32 3.29
C PRO A 232 12.06 -30.92 4.19
N ALA A 233 13.26 -31.40 3.85
CA ALA A 233 14.47 -31.07 4.61
C ALA A 233 14.78 -29.55 4.47
N ALA A 234 15.30 -28.94 5.52
CA ALA A 234 15.71 -27.55 5.53
C ALA A 234 16.76 -27.19 4.46
N THR A 235 17.61 -28.18 4.10
CA THR A 235 18.62 -28.01 3.02
C THR A 235 18.05 -28.13 1.62
N ASP A 236 16.84 -28.64 1.49
CA ASP A 236 16.12 -28.78 0.22
C ASP A 236 14.63 -28.43 0.42
N PRO A 237 14.30 -27.19 0.75
CA PRO A 237 12.95 -26.79 1.04
C PRO A 237 12.07 -26.87 -0.22
N ALA A 238 10.82 -27.25 -0.04
CA ALA A 238 9.86 -27.27 -1.13
C ALA A 238 9.73 -25.87 -1.76
N ALA A 239 9.33 -25.83 -3.02
CA ALA A 239 8.90 -24.58 -3.64
C ALA A 239 7.74 -23.98 -2.84
N PRO A 240 7.77 -22.67 -2.51
CA PRO A 240 6.67 -22.00 -1.82
C PRO A 240 5.41 -21.97 -2.68
N SER A 241 4.24 -22.17 -2.07
CA SER A 241 2.95 -22.13 -2.76
C SER A 241 2.45 -20.72 -3.07
N GLY A 242 3.16 -19.69 -2.60
CA GLY A 242 2.80 -18.29 -2.76
C GLY A 242 4.02 -17.40 -2.57
N ALA A 243 5.07 -17.61 -3.39
CA ALA A 243 6.28 -16.80 -3.34
C ALA A 243 5.97 -15.32 -3.59
N THR A 244 6.72 -14.43 -2.94
CA THR A 244 6.75 -13.01 -3.29
C THR A 244 7.97 -12.74 -4.15
N ILE A 245 7.75 -12.30 -5.38
CA ILE A 245 8.79 -11.97 -6.34
C ILE A 245 8.74 -10.47 -6.62
N ILE A 246 9.88 -9.81 -6.66
CA ILE A 246 9.97 -8.38 -6.95
C ILE A 246 10.66 -8.18 -8.29
N ASP A 247 10.07 -7.38 -9.15
CA ASP A 247 10.63 -7.03 -10.44
C ASP A 247 11.99 -6.31 -10.27
N ARG A 248 13.02 -6.74 -10.99
CA ARG A 248 14.34 -6.09 -11.00
C ARG A 248 14.29 -4.69 -11.58
N ASP A 249 13.40 -4.50 -12.55
CA ASP A 249 13.20 -3.23 -13.26
C ASP A 249 12.12 -2.36 -12.62
N LEU A 250 11.65 -2.75 -11.41
CA LEU A 250 10.65 -2.01 -10.66
C LEU A 250 11.12 -0.58 -10.42
N LYS A 251 10.38 0.36 -10.98
CA LYS A 251 10.59 1.79 -10.78
C LYS A 251 9.83 2.25 -9.53
N MET A 252 10.41 3.20 -8.80
CA MET A 252 9.73 3.79 -7.65
C MET A 252 8.46 4.47 -8.10
N ASN A 253 7.39 4.26 -7.33
CA ASN A 253 6.14 4.98 -7.52
C ASN A 253 6.41 6.48 -7.42
N ALA A 254 5.90 7.23 -8.37
CA ALA A 254 6.05 8.68 -8.40
C ALA A 254 4.71 9.36 -8.66
N THR A 255 4.58 10.60 -8.17
CA THR A 255 3.37 11.39 -8.34
C THR A 255 3.75 12.81 -8.76
N TRP A 256 3.24 13.24 -9.89
CA TRP A 256 3.22 14.65 -10.25
C TRP A 256 2.02 15.30 -9.56
N LYS A 257 2.27 16.33 -8.73
CA LYS A 257 1.23 17.13 -8.07
C LYS A 257 1.33 18.57 -8.47
N SER A 258 0.16 19.18 -8.77
CA SER A 258 0.03 20.62 -9.01
C SER A 258 -1.12 21.15 -8.19
N SER A 259 -0.96 22.34 -7.65
CA SER A 259 -2.03 23.07 -6.98
C SER A 259 -2.02 24.53 -7.39
N LEU A 260 -3.21 25.13 -7.43
CA LEU A 260 -3.41 26.57 -7.63
C LEU A 260 -4.54 27.03 -6.72
N ALA A 261 -4.29 28.08 -5.97
CA ALA A 261 -5.29 28.66 -5.08
C ALA A 261 -5.32 30.19 -5.17
N LEU A 262 -6.52 30.74 -5.06
CA LEU A 262 -6.80 32.16 -4.90
C LEU A 262 -7.42 32.38 -3.53
N ASP A 263 -6.74 33.13 -2.69
CA ASP A 263 -7.28 33.66 -1.45
C ASP A 263 -7.69 35.09 -1.64
N ALA A 264 -8.91 35.45 -1.24
CA ALA A 264 -9.48 36.79 -1.45
C ALA A 264 -10.21 37.28 -0.20
N LYS A 265 -9.98 38.54 0.15
CA LYS A 265 -10.81 39.32 1.08
C LYS A 265 -11.96 39.98 0.31
N LEU A 266 -13.18 39.45 0.44
CA LEU A 266 -14.37 40.00 -0.18
C LEU A 266 -14.95 41.14 0.67
N PRO A 267 -15.85 41.99 0.07
CA PRO A 267 -16.55 43.01 0.83
C PRO A 267 -17.26 42.43 2.06
N GLY A 268 -17.22 43.19 3.16
CA GLY A 268 -17.78 42.75 4.45
C GLY A 268 -16.88 41.80 5.22
N ASP A 269 -15.56 41.83 4.99
CA ASP A 269 -14.55 41.02 5.69
C ASP A 269 -14.79 39.52 5.60
N ILE A 270 -15.23 39.07 4.45
CA ILE A 270 -15.40 37.65 4.15
C ILE A 270 -14.11 37.11 3.54
N ASP A 271 -13.52 36.09 4.14
CA ASP A 271 -12.43 35.29 3.59
C ASP A 271 -13.00 34.31 2.58
N PHE A 272 -12.47 34.33 1.37
CA PHE A 272 -12.79 33.39 0.29
C PHE A 272 -11.51 32.67 -0.15
N THR A 273 -11.59 31.38 -0.31
CA THR A 273 -10.51 30.57 -0.93
C THR A 273 -11.13 29.68 -2.01
N LEU A 274 -10.51 29.69 -3.19
CA LEU A 274 -10.75 28.71 -4.26
C LEU A 274 -9.45 27.97 -4.53
N GLU A 275 -9.45 26.64 -4.39
CA GLU A 275 -8.26 25.82 -4.59
C GLU A 275 -8.54 24.62 -5.50
N GLY A 276 -7.70 24.47 -6.53
CA GLY A 276 -7.65 23.31 -7.40
C GLY A 276 -6.38 22.49 -7.15
N ILE A 277 -6.52 21.16 -7.06
CA ILE A 277 -5.41 20.21 -6.96
C ILE A 277 -5.54 19.19 -8.08
N PHE A 278 -4.43 18.87 -8.71
CA PHE A 278 -4.30 17.79 -9.68
C PHE A 278 -3.09 16.93 -9.33
N SER A 279 -3.23 15.61 -9.39
CA SER A 279 -2.10 14.69 -9.32
C SER A 279 -2.24 13.55 -10.31
N LYS A 280 -1.10 13.13 -10.86
CA LYS A 280 -0.98 11.99 -11.76
C LYS A 280 0.08 11.05 -11.22
N GLU A 281 -0.25 9.76 -11.13
CA GLU A 281 0.70 8.74 -10.73
C GLU A 281 1.50 8.22 -11.92
N PHE A 282 2.76 7.91 -11.66
CA PHE A 282 3.70 7.28 -12.57
C PHE A 282 4.29 6.06 -11.87
N ASN A 283 4.43 4.97 -12.61
CA ASN A 283 4.97 3.71 -12.13
C ASN A 283 4.33 3.23 -10.82
N PRO A 284 2.99 3.30 -10.63
CA PRO A 284 2.38 2.78 -9.42
C PRO A 284 2.72 1.30 -9.27
N ALA A 285 3.15 0.91 -8.08
CA ALA A 285 3.43 -0.48 -7.80
C ALA A 285 2.11 -1.25 -7.68
N THR A 286 2.07 -2.43 -8.29
CA THR A 286 0.94 -3.35 -8.25
C THR A 286 1.43 -4.76 -7.97
N VAL A 287 0.51 -5.65 -7.63
CA VAL A 287 0.79 -7.07 -7.44
C VAL A 287 -0.03 -7.86 -8.45
N THR A 288 0.65 -8.68 -9.23
CA THR A 288 0.02 -9.67 -10.13
C THR A 288 0.38 -11.08 -9.66
N ASN A 289 -0.28 -12.09 -10.21
CA ASN A 289 0.02 -13.49 -9.90
C ASN A 289 0.58 -14.19 -11.14
N LEU A 290 1.89 -14.48 -11.12
CA LEU A 290 2.59 -15.22 -12.19
C LEU A 290 2.06 -16.65 -12.36
N GLY A 291 1.48 -17.23 -11.31
CA GLY A 291 0.83 -18.54 -11.35
C GLY A 291 -0.42 -18.58 -12.22
N ARG A 292 -0.86 -17.44 -12.75
CA ARG A 292 -2.07 -17.31 -13.56
C ARG A 292 -1.76 -16.66 -14.90
N LYS A 293 -2.14 -17.30 -15.98
CA LYS A 293 -2.03 -16.75 -17.34
C LYS A 293 -3.39 -16.51 -17.95
N PHE A 294 -3.46 -15.57 -18.88
CA PHE A 294 -4.64 -15.30 -19.66
C PHE A 294 -4.98 -16.52 -20.54
N LYS A 295 -6.21 -17.01 -20.41
CA LYS A 295 -6.72 -18.16 -21.15
C LYS A 295 -7.49 -17.76 -22.40
N GLY A 296 -8.13 -16.59 -22.36
CA GLY A 296 -9.04 -16.11 -23.40
C GLY A 296 -10.19 -15.31 -22.79
N GLU A 297 -11.10 -14.85 -23.64
CA GLU A 297 -12.32 -14.19 -23.24
C GLU A 297 -13.48 -15.18 -23.24
N GLN A 298 -14.39 -15.04 -22.29
CA GLN A 298 -15.61 -15.86 -22.19
C GLN A 298 -16.81 -14.98 -21.84
N GLU A 299 -17.88 -15.14 -22.58
CA GLU A 299 -19.19 -14.60 -22.21
C GLU A 299 -19.79 -15.48 -21.11
N ILE A 300 -19.92 -14.92 -19.90
CA ILE A 300 -20.46 -15.61 -18.73
C ILE A 300 -21.96 -15.36 -18.54
N ALA A 301 -22.46 -14.28 -19.12
CA ALA A 301 -23.87 -13.91 -19.19
C ALA A 301 -24.08 -13.04 -20.46
N PRO A 302 -25.31 -12.87 -20.97
CA PRO A 302 -25.56 -12.02 -22.12
C PRO A 302 -24.96 -10.62 -21.98
N GLY A 303 -23.98 -10.28 -22.83
CA GLY A 303 -23.24 -9.01 -22.80
C GLY A 303 -22.13 -8.90 -21.75
N ASP A 304 -21.93 -9.90 -20.90
CA ASP A 304 -20.85 -9.94 -19.89
C ASP A 304 -19.70 -10.81 -20.40
N VAL A 305 -18.80 -10.23 -21.18
CA VAL A 305 -17.58 -10.87 -21.68
C VAL A 305 -16.42 -10.57 -20.74
N ARG A 306 -15.76 -11.61 -20.21
CA ARG A 306 -14.68 -11.49 -19.25
C ARG A 306 -13.39 -12.14 -19.70
N ARG A 307 -12.28 -11.57 -19.27
CA ARG A 307 -10.96 -12.17 -19.36
C ARG A 307 -10.87 -13.31 -18.34
N MET A 308 -10.61 -14.52 -18.83
CA MET A 308 -10.49 -15.72 -18.01
C MET A 308 -9.00 -16.09 -17.85
N PHE A 309 -8.70 -16.69 -16.71
CA PHE A 309 -7.34 -17.11 -16.35
C PHE A 309 -7.29 -18.60 -16.04
N GLU A 310 -6.12 -19.19 -16.22
CA GLU A 310 -5.82 -20.56 -15.81
C GLU A 310 -4.43 -20.62 -15.18
N TYR A 311 -4.05 -21.75 -14.60
CA TYR A 311 -2.69 -21.92 -14.11
C TYR A 311 -1.67 -21.79 -15.24
N SER A 312 -0.63 -20.98 -15.00
CA SER A 312 0.50 -20.82 -15.93
C SER A 312 1.50 -21.97 -15.86
N ASN A 313 1.45 -22.78 -14.79
CA ASN A 313 2.41 -23.83 -14.51
C ASN A 313 1.75 -25.16 -14.10
N ALA A 314 2.42 -26.28 -14.39
CA ALA A 314 1.93 -27.62 -14.08
C ALA A 314 1.82 -27.90 -12.56
N ASN A 315 2.63 -27.24 -11.76
CA ASN A 315 2.65 -27.40 -10.32
C ASN A 315 1.48 -26.70 -9.60
N LYS A 316 0.69 -25.91 -10.35
CA LYS A 316 -0.39 -25.07 -9.82
C LYS A 316 0.10 -24.17 -8.67
N THR A 317 1.32 -23.62 -8.83
CA THR A 317 1.95 -22.73 -7.87
C THR A 317 1.57 -21.30 -8.16
N ASP A 318 1.11 -20.55 -7.16
CA ASP A 318 0.92 -19.11 -7.22
C ASP A 318 2.25 -18.40 -6.88
N ALA A 319 2.50 -17.26 -7.52
CA ALA A 319 3.62 -16.39 -7.22
C ALA A 319 3.22 -14.94 -7.39
N TYR A 320 3.27 -14.19 -6.30
CA TYR A 320 2.86 -12.78 -6.25
C TYR A 320 4.00 -11.90 -6.71
N TYR A 321 3.81 -11.26 -7.85
CA TYR A 321 4.82 -10.47 -8.53
C TYR A 321 4.56 -8.98 -8.34
N ILE A 322 5.46 -8.32 -7.63
CA ILE A 322 5.44 -6.88 -7.42
C ILE A 322 6.11 -6.23 -8.62
N THR A 323 5.34 -5.47 -9.40
CA THR A 323 5.79 -4.79 -10.61
C THR A 323 5.11 -3.42 -10.74
N ASN A 324 5.35 -2.69 -11.81
CA ASN A 324 4.66 -1.44 -12.08
C ASN A 324 3.41 -1.67 -12.94
N ALA A 325 2.32 -1.03 -12.57
CA ALA A 325 1.15 -0.88 -13.43
C ALA A 325 1.35 0.27 -14.44
N GLY A 326 0.35 0.52 -15.27
CA GLY A 326 0.37 1.63 -16.23
C GLY A 326 0.28 3.02 -15.57
N ASN A 327 0.26 4.07 -16.38
CA ASN A 327 0.31 5.47 -15.92
C ASN A 327 -1.04 6.19 -16.07
N SER A 328 -2.17 5.50 -15.87
CA SER A 328 -3.53 6.05 -16.04
C SER A 328 -4.19 6.50 -14.73
N ALA A 329 -3.52 6.32 -13.59
CA ALA A 329 -4.02 6.74 -12.28
C ALA A 329 -3.85 8.26 -12.09
N TYR A 330 -4.90 8.91 -11.58
CA TYR A 330 -4.90 10.36 -11.32
C TYR A 330 -5.92 10.74 -10.25
N TYR A 331 -5.72 11.92 -9.68
CA TYR A 331 -6.64 12.58 -8.75
C TYR A 331 -6.79 14.04 -9.12
N TYR A 332 -8.00 14.56 -8.96
CA TYR A 332 -8.21 16.01 -8.93
C TYR A 332 -9.25 16.39 -7.88
N SER A 333 -9.14 17.62 -7.37
CA SER A 333 -10.16 18.24 -6.54
C SER A 333 -10.27 19.74 -6.82
N LEU A 334 -11.47 20.25 -6.62
CA LEU A 334 -11.76 21.68 -6.59
C LEU A 334 -12.52 21.98 -5.29
N ALA A 335 -11.97 22.89 -4.50
CA ALA A 335 -12.55 23.30 -3.23
C ALA A 335 -12.80 24.80 -3.21
N ALA A 336 -13.98 25.20 -2.74
CA ALA A 336 -14.30 26.59 -2.46
C ALA A 336 -14.70 26.73 -0.99
N SER A 337 -14.19 27.75 -0.31
CA SER A 337 -14.52 28.03 1.09
C SER A 337 -14.80 29.51 1.32
N LEU A 338 -15.69 29.78 2.26
CA LEU A 338 -16.02 31.08 2.78
C LEU A 338 -15.91 31.06 4.30
N ALA A 339 -15.35 32.13 4.87
CA ALA A 339 -15.31 32.30 6.31
C ALA A 339 -15.53 33.76 6.70
N LYS A 340 -16.17 34.02 7.85
CA LYS A 340 -16.34 35.34 8.41
C LYS A 340 -16.30 35.31 9.92
N THR A 341 -15.54 36.25 10.46
CA THR A 341 -15.54 36.51 11.91
C THR A 341 -16.26 37.83 12.16
N PHE A 342 -17.27 37.81 13.03
CA PHE A 342 -18.05 38.98 13.43
C PHE A 342 -17.49 39.54 14.75
N ASP A 343 -17.54 40.86 14.90
CA ASP A 343 -17.00 41.54 16.09
C ASP A 343 -17.66 41.13 17.39
N PHE A 344 -18.90 40.64 17.33
CA PHE A 344 -19.62 40.13 18.49
C PHE A 344 -19.21 38.71 18.93
N GLY A 345 -18.18 38.11 18.30
CA GLY A 345 -17.60 36.85 18.69
C GLY A 345 -18.13 35.61 17.97
N LEU A 346 -18.94 35.76 16.93
CA LEU A 346 -19.37 34.66 16.05
C LEU A 346 -18.36 34.46 14.91
N HIS A 347 -17.95 33.22 14.70
CA HIS A 347 -17.20 32.80 13.51
C HIS A 347 -18.03 31.79 12.73
N LEU A 348 -18.20 32.04 11.44
CA LEU A 348 -18.88 31.14 10.50
C LEU A 348 -17.90 30.70 9.43
N SER A 349 -17.92 29.43 9.05
CA SER A 349 -17.23 28.94 7.87
C SER A 349 -18.07 27.91 7.12
N ALA A 350 -17.91 27.86 5.80
CA ALA A 350 -18.50 26.84 4.96
C ALA A 350 -17.54 26.51 3.80
N SER A 351 -17.43 25.25 3.45
CA SER A 351 -16.66 24.82 2.29
C SER A 351 -17.36 23.69 1.55
N TYR A 352 -17.12 23.66 0.24
CA TYR A 352 -17.53 22.56 -0.63
C TYR A 352 -16.32 22.08 -1.41
N THR A 353 -16.17 20.75 -1.48
CA THR A 353 -15.10 20.10 -2.24
C THR A 353 -15.72 19.08 -3.20
N ARG A 354 -15.34 19.17 -4.46
CA ARG A 354 -15.57 18.13 -5.47
C ARG A 354 -14.26 17.45 -5.76
N SER A 355 -14.23 16.11 -5.67
CA SER A 355 -13.02 15.32 -5.95
C SER A 355 -13.31 14.08 -6.77
N TYR A 356 -12.26 13.58 -7.44
CA TYR A 356 -12.31 12.39 -8.27
C TYR A 356 -10.94 11.73 -8.32
N ALA A 357 -10.88 10.40 -8.30
CA ALA A 357 -9.66 9.65 -8.52
C ALA A 357 -9.90 8.37 -9.29
N LYS A 358 -8.89 7.99 -10.05
CA LYS A 358 -8.68 6.63 -10.55
C LYS A 358 -7.36 6.09 -10.04
N SER A 359 -7.35 4.83 -9.59
CA SER A 359 -6.16 4.13 -9.09
C SER A 359 -6.08 2.71 -9.64
N TYR A 360 -4.88 2.13 -9.60
CA TYR A 360 -4.67 0.70 -9.94
C TYR A 360 -4.93 -0.23 -8.76
N GLY A 361 -5.10 0.30 -7.59
CA GLY A 361 -5.41 -0.39 -6.36
C GLY A 361 -5.28 0.58 -5.19
N ASP A 362 -5.93 0.26 -4.09
CA ASP A 362 -6.03 1.19 -2.96
C ASP A 362 -5.10 0.78 -1.80
N GLY A 363 -4.19 -0.17 -2.03
CA GLY A 363 -3.23 -0.62 -1.02
C GLY A 363 -3.90 -1.30 0.18
N ILE A 364 -5.06 -1.90 -0.03
CA ILE A 364 -5.77 -2.62 1.03
C ILE A 364 -5.03 -3.92 1.32
N GLY A 365 -4.45 -4.00 2.49
CA GLY A 365 -3.64 -5.12 2.94
C GLY A 365 -2.15 -4.80 2.91
N ASP A 366 -1.50 -5.11 4.00
CA ASP A 366 -0.06 -4.90 4.19
C ASP A 366 0.77 -6.09 3.71
N GLN A 367 0.19 -7.28 3.60
CA GLN A 367 0.81 -8.46 3.01
C GLN A 367 0.66 -8.45 1.49
N VAL A 368 1.65 -8.95 0.76
CA VAL A 368 1.66 -8.93 -0.71
C VAL A 368 0.51 -9.74 -1.30
N ASN A 369 0.22 -10.93 -0.74
CA ASN A 369 -0.92 -11.72 -1.15
C ASN A 369 -2.26 -11.02 -0.84
N SER A 370 -2.39 -10.37 0.32
CA SER A 370 -3.58 -9.58 0.67
C SER A 370 -3.73 -8.37 -0.26
N ALA A 371 -2.64 -7.72 -0.64
CA ALA A 371 -2.65 -6.65 -1.63
C ALA A 371 -3.14 -7.15 -3.00
N TYR A 372 -2.83 -8.39 -3.38
CA TYR A 372 -3.37 -9.02 -4.57
C TYR A 372 -4.86 -9.35 -4.44
N TYR A 373 -5.27 -10.05 -3.37
CA TYR A 373 -6.67 -10.48 -3.18
C TYR A 373 -7.64 -9.32 -2.99
N ASN A 374 -7.21 -8.28 -2.27
CA ASN A 374 -8.05 -7.15 -1.88
C ASN A 374 -7.70 -5.88 -2.66
N ASN A 375 -7.00 -5.99 -3.78
CA ASN A 375 -6.47 -4.86 -4.52
C ASN A 375 -7.59 -3.87 -4.91
N ARG A 376 -8.58 -4.36 -5.61
CA ARG A 376 -9.77 -3.59 -6.01
C ARG A 376 -10.86 -4.55 -6.50
N TYR A 377 -12.06 -4.04 -6.53
CA TYR A 377 -13.14 -4.70 -7.24
C TYR A 377 -12.98 -4.52 -8.75
N SER A 378 -13.01 -5.60 -9.51
CA SER A 378 -12.76 -5.60 -10.95
C SER A 378 -13.71 -6.55 -11.67
N VAL A 379 -14.09 -6.20 -12.89
CA VAL A 379 -14.83 -7.09 -13.79
C VAL A 379 -13.93 -8.23 -14.27
N ASN A 380 -12.68 -7.91 -14.59
CA ASN A 380 -11.71 -8.82 -15.20
C ASN A 380 -10.74 -9.49 -14.20
N GLY A 381 -10.98 -9.32 -12.89
CA GLY A 381 -10.16 -9.92 -11.84
C GLY A 381 -8.91 -9.12 -11.46
N ASN A 382 -8.08 -9.70 -10.57
CA ASN A 382 -6.96 -9.01 -9.96
C ASN A 382 -5.69 -9.04 -10.81
N ASN A 383 -5.60 -9.98 -11.76
CA ASN A 383 -4.46 -10.05 -12.69
C ASN A 383 -4.57 -9.06 -13.86
N ASP A 384 -5.70 -8.39 -13.97
CA ASP A 384 -5.90 -7.29 -14.91
C ASP A 384 -5.59 -5.95 -14.25
N THR A 385 -4.54 -5.28 -14.73
CA THR A 385 -4.03 -4.04 -14.14
C THR A 385 -4.74 -2.80 -14.69
N GLU A 386 -6.06 -2.79 -14.72
CA GLU A 386 -6.86 -1.63 -15.11
C GLU A 386 -7.09 -0.66 -13.95
N THR A 387 -7.32 0.63 -14.28
CA THR A 387 -7.70 1.61 -13.26
C THR A 387 -9.18 1.52 -12.91
N GLY A 388 -9.47 1.55 -11.61
CA GLY A 388 -10.81 1.72 -11.07
C GLY A 388 -10.98 3.05 -10.34
N TYR A 389 -12.18 3.32 -9.84
CA TYR A 389 -12.40 4.45 -8.94
C TYR A 389 -11.62 4.27 -7.64
N GLY A 390 -10.92 5.33 -7.19
CA GLY A 390 -10.19 5.32 -5.92
C GLY A 390 -11.13 5.12 -4.73
N THR A 391 -10.84 4.15 -3.87
CA THR A 391 -11.71 3.73 -2.76
C THR A 391 -11.89 4.83 -1.71
N TYR A 392 -10.87 5.64 -1.49
CA TYR A 392 -10.85 6.67 -0.44
C TYR A 392 -11.38 8.05 -0.90
N VAL A 393 -11.87 8.17 -2.11
CA VAL A 393 -12.38 9.44 -2.64
C VAL A 393 -13.83 9.65 -2.26
N SER A 394 -14.10 10.77 -1.57
CA SER A 394 -15.44 11.31 -1.40
C SER A 394 -15.74 12.32 -2.52
N PRO A 395 -16.57 11.99 -3.51
CA PRO A 395 -16.79 12.87 -4.66
C PRO A 395 -17.33 14.25 -4.30
N ASN A 396 -18.19 14.33 -3.30
CA ASN A 396 -18.72 15.61 -2.82
C ASN A 396 -18.60 15.66 -1.30
N ARG A 397 -18.08 16.78 -0.78
CA ARG A 397 -18.00 17.04 0.66
C ARG A 397 -18.38 18.48 0.95
N VAL A 398 -19.31 18.65 1.88
CA VAL A 398 -19.67 19.93 2.48
C VAL A 398 -19.20 19.93 3.93
N LEU A 399 -18.50 20.95 4.34
CA LEU A 399 -18.15 21.18 5.73
C LEU A 399 -18.58 22.59 6.10
N ALA A 400 -19.35 22.72 7.19
CA ALA A 400 -19.75 24.03 7.73
C ALA A 400 -19.50 24.06 9.23
N SER A 401 -19.12 25.21 9.74
CA SER A 401 -18.96 25.41 11.17
C SER A 401 -19.48 26.77 11.63
N ALA A 402 -20.00 26.80 12.85
CA ALA A 402 -20.33 28.00 13.58
C ALA A 402 -19.69 27.91 14.97
N ALA A 403 -18.93 28.92 15.35
CA ALA A 403 -18.33 29.01 16.68
C ALA A 403 -18.68 30.37 17.30
N TYR A 404 -19.26 30.37 18.49
CA TYR A 404 -19.61 31.58 19.21
C TYR A 404 -18.85 31.67 20.51
N ARG A 405 -18.09 32.74 20.70
CA ARG A 405 -17.33 33.00 21.91
C ARG A 405 -18.01 34.07 22.73
N ILE A 406 -18.51 33.69 23.89
CA ILE A 406 -19.17 34.57 24.90
C ILE A 406 -18.13 34.96 25.95
N LYS A 407 -17.86 36.25 26.07
CA LYS A 407 -17.04 36.80 27.14
C LYS A 407 -17.99 37.28 28.28
N TYR A 408 -17.74 36.81 29.49
CA TYR A 408 -18.53 37.18 30.68
C TYR A 408 -17.64 37.29 31.88
N ALA A 409 -18.12 38.05 32.89
CA ALA A 409 -17.33 38.35 34.10
C ALA A 409 -15.83 38.61 33.72
N LYS A 410 -15.23 39.60 34.09
CA LYS A 410 -13.99 40.25 33.63
C LYS A 410 -12.90 39.33 33.01
N ASN A 411 -12.81 38.04 33.45
CA ASN A 411 -11.73 37.12 33.12
C ASN A 411 -12.19 35.77 32.53
N PHE A 412 -13.48 35.59 32.22
CA PHE A 412 -14.03 34.33 31.76
C PHE A 412 -14.57 34.43 30.32
N ALA A 413 -14.42 33.34 29.57
CA ALA A 413 -15.05 33.16 28.29
C ALA A 413 -15.47 31.71 28.09
N SER A 414 -16.59 31.49 27.45
CA SER A 414 -17.05 30.18 26.99
C SER A 414 -17.15 30.20 25.48
N SER A 415 -16.82 29.06 24.82
CA SER A 415 -17.00 28.90 23.40
C SER A 415 -17.95 27.74 23.13
N LEU A 416 -18.96 27.97 22.30
CA LEU A 416 -19.86 26.97 21.76
C LEU A 416 -19.56 26.81 20.28
N SER A 417 -19.36 25.54 19.85
CA SER A 417 -19.07 25.26 18.43
C SER A 417 -20.02 24.19 17.91
N LEU A 418 -20.50 24.39 16.70
CA LEU A 418 -21.29 23.45 15.91
C LEU A 418 -20.53 23.15 14.62
N ILE A 419 -20.41 21.88 14.27
CA ILE A 419 -19.79 21.41 13.02
C ILE A 419 -20.81 20.54 12.30
N TYR A 420 -21.00 20.82 11.03
CA TYR A 420 -21.77 20.00 10.10
C TYR A 420 -20.84 19.45 9.03
N GLU A 421 -20.86 18.15 8.82
CA GLU A 421 -20.18 17.49 7.73
C GLU A 421 -21.19 16.64 6.93
N GLY A 422 -21.27 16.90 5.63
CA GLY A 422 -22.02 16.10 4.67
C GLY A 422 -21.11 15.64 3.55
N MET A 423 -21.09 14.35 3.27
CA MET A 423 -20.26 13.81 2.18
C MET A 423 -20.88 12.55 1.56
N ASN A 424 -20.51 12.30 0.31
CA ASN A 424 -20.72 10.95 -0.22
C ASN A 424 -19.88 10.01 0.63
N MET A 425 -20.52 9.00 1.20
CA MET A 425 -19.79 8.00 1.96
C MET A 425 -18.79 7.33 1.03
N GLY A 426 -17.51 7.52 1.35
CA GLY A 426 -16.42 6.77 0.79
C GLY A 426 -16.33 5.40 1.48
N TYR A 427 -15.16 4.82 1.44
CA TYR A 427 -14.84 3.61 2.17
C TYR A 427 -14.96 3.83 3.69
N ALA A 428 -15.96 3.25 4.32
CA ALA A 428 -16.11 3.25 5.76
C ALA A 428 -15.93 1.83 6.29
N GLY A 429 -14.91 1.63 7.10
CA GLY A 429 -14.72 0.38 7.85
C GLY A 429 -14.42 -0.86 7.01
N GLY A 430 -13.74 -0.74 5.90
CA GLY A 430 -13.36 -1.88 5.06
C GLY A 430 -14.38 -2.26 3.98
N TYR A 431 -15.47 -1.50 3.87
CA TYR A 431 -16.51 -1.77 2.88
C TYR A 431 -16.75 -0.54 2.02
N SER A 432 -16.74 -0.72 0.71
CA SER A 432 -17.14 0.31 -0.27
C SER A 432 -18.66 0.48 -0.26
N ALA A 433 -19.21 0.89 0.87
CA ALA A 433 -20.67 0.97 1.05
C ALA A 433 -21.35 2.04 0.17
N ALA A 434 -20.60 2.99 -0.36
CA ALA A 434 -21.16 4.11 -1.11
C ALA A 434 -21.14 3.92 -2.62
N ARG A 435 -20.53 2.86 -3.10
CA ARG A 435 -20.51 2.57 -4.52
C ARG A 435 -21.16 1.23 -4.69
N TYR A 436 -22.45 1.23 -4.79
CA TYR A 436 -23.33 0.08 -5.01
C TYR A 436 -22.70 -0.93 -5.96
N SER A 437 -21.79 -1.75 -5.44
CA SER A 437 -21.09 -2.76 -6.20
C SER A 437 -21.61 -4.11 -5.73
N TYR A 438 -22.12 -4.87 -6.64
CA TYR A 438 -22.41 -6.27 -6.42
C TYR A 438 -21.21 -7.09 -6.84
N THR A 439 -20.79 -8.01 -5.99
CA THR A 439 -19.69 -8.92 -6.27
C THR A 439 -20.18 -10.36 -6.34
N PHE A 440 -19.56 -11.15 -7.18
CA PHE A 440 -19.74 -12.59 -7.13
C PHE A 440 -19.04 -13.17 -5.91
N THR A 441 -19.63 -14.19 -5.30
CA THR A 441 -18.93 -15.01 -4.32
C THR A 441 -18.05 -16.02 -5.06
N GLY A 442 -16.75 -15.96 -4.80
CA GLY A 442 -15.76 -16.86 -5.39
C GLY A 442 -15.02 -16.28 -6.60
N ASN A 443 -14.14 -17.09 -7.12
CA ASN A 443 -13.23 -16.76 -8.21
C ASN A 443 -13.86 -17.17 -9.56
N ILE A 444 -14.61 -16.27 -10.19
CA ILE A 444 -15.30 -16.58 -11.46
C ILE A 444 -14.41 -16.42 -12.69
N VAL A 445 -13.32 -15.67 -12.60
CA VAL A 445 -12.41 -15.46 -13.73
C VAL A 445 -11.16 -16.35 -13.70
N GLY A 446 -10.96 -17.12 -12.62
CA GLY A 446 -9.87 -18.10 -12.52
C GLY A 446 -8.53 -17.54 -12.08
N ASP A 447 -8.43 -16.28 -11.68
CA ASP A 447 -7.18 -15.62 -11.27
C ASP A 447 -6.85 -15.77 -9.78
N TYR A 448 -7.67 -16.52 -9.03
CA TYR A 448 -7.59 -16.68 -7.59
C TYR A 448 -7.98 -15.44 -6.77
N GLY A 449 -8.56 -14.44 -7.41
CA GLY A 449 -9.17 -13.29 -6.74
C GLY A 449 -10.60 -13.58 -6.26
N SER A 450 -11.11 -12.77 -5.35
CA SER A 450 -12.48 -12.86 -4.82
C SER A 450 -13.29 -11.59 -5.03
N ASN A 451 -12.76 -10.63 -5.78
CA ASN A 451 -13.29 -9.27 -5.91
C ASN A 451 -13.94 -9.02 -7.28
N ASN A 452 -14.51 -10.07 -7.90
CA ASN A 452 -15.12 -9.93 -9.21
C ASN A 452 -16.44 -9.18 -9.13
N LEU A 453 -16.54 -8.05 -9.81
CA LEU A 453 -17.76 -7.25 -9.91
C LEU A 453 -18.81 -7.94 -10.79
N LEU A 454 -20.08 -7.79 -10.43
CA LEU A 454 -21.16 -8.04 -11.32
C LEU A 454 -21.15 -6.95 -12.42
N TYR A 455 -21.14 -7.37 -13.68
CA TYR A 455 -21.29 -6.46 -14.79
C TYR A 455 -22.77 -6.09 -14.93
N ILE A 456 -23.04 -4.80 -15.02
CA ILE A 456 -24.35 -4.25 -15.35
C ILE A 456 -24.15 -3.45 -16.62
N PRO A 457 -24.75 -3.89 -17.75
CA PRO A 457 -24.59 -3.25 -19.06
C PRO A 457 -25.10 -1.83 -19.08
#